data_6a8034c3f2c6a3ee064574993f5b34fd
#
_entry.id   6a8034c3f2c6a3ee064574993f5b34fd
#
_cell.length_a   1.000
_cell.length_b   1.000
_cell.length_c   1.000
_cell.angle_alpha   90.00
_cell.angle_beta   90.00
_cell.angle_gamma   90.00
#
_symmetry.space_group_name_H-M   'P 1'
#
loop_
_entity.id
_entity.type
_entity.pdbx_description
1 polymer ?
#
loop_
_entity_poly.entity_id
_entity_poly.type
_entity_poly.pdbx_seq_one_letter_code
_entity_poly.pdbx_strand_id
1 'polypeptide(L)'
;MTGGTFTMRIQAPMPTVWGLVADLGTHASWSPKPYTVEWLSGEPNQVGSRFRSVGWVPGDKHHVNEGEITERVEPTRFALKADDGGWFIDEFDLTPVGDGATEVRFTLTFPKLKGFAGIAAPVVFPLLGKPDIHKRLNLLKEKAERG
;
A
#
# COMPACT_ATOMS: atom_id res chain seq x y z
N MET A 1 15.11 5.70 9.52
CA MET A 1 13.97 5.27 8.70
C MET A 1 13.95 3.76 8.65
N THR A 2 12.81 3.18 8.85
CA THR A 2 12.60 1.72 8.83
C THR A 2 11.63 1.41 7.71
N GLY A 3 11.70 0.22 7.17
CA GLY A 3 10.80 -0.20 6.10
C GLY A 3 11.43 -1.26 5.22
N GLY A 4 10.96 -1.37 4.01
CA GLY A 4 11.48 -2.34 3.04
C GLY A 4 10.94 -2.12 1.66
N THR A 5 11.59 -2.74 0.69
CA THR A 5 11.20 -2.75 -0.71
C THR A 5 10.89 -4.18 -1.13
N PHE A 6 9.76 -4.35 -1.80
CA PHE A 6 9.25 -5.65 -2.23
C PHE A 6 8.94 -5.55 -3.73
N THR A 7 9.36 -6.55 -4.48
CA THR A 7 9.19 -6.56 -5.94
C THR A 7 8.41 -7.79 -6.34
N MET A 8 7.46 -7.62 -7.28
CA MET A 8 6.67 -8.71 -7.82
C MET A 8 6.41 -8.51 -9.31
N ARG A 9 6.55 -9.58 -10.09
CA ARG A 9 6.14 -9.59 -11.49
C ARG A 9 4.71 -10.09 -11.60
N ILE A 10 3.87 -9.33 -12.29
CA ILE A 10 2.47 -9.64 -12.54
C ILE A 10 2.27 -9.86 -14.03
N GLN A 11 1.66 -10.98 -14.42
CA GLN A 11 1.37 -11.31 -15.81
C GLN A 11 0.08 -10.61 -16.26
N ALA A 12 0.12 -9.29 -16.24
CA ALA A 12 -0.96 -8.41 -16.69
C ALA A 12 -0.36 -7.11 -17.20
N PRO A 13 -0.98 -6.46 -18.19
CA PRO A 13 -0.44 -5.22 -18.76
C PRO A 13 -0.55 -4.05 -17.77
N MET A 14 0.27 -3.03 -17.99
CA MET A 14 0.34 -1.84 -17.13
C MET A 14 -1.01 -1.21 -16.83
N PRO A 15 -1.92 -1.00 -17.81
CA PRO A 15 -3.22 -0.38 -17.49
C PRO A 15 -4.05 -1.18 -16.50
N THR A 16 -4.01 -2.51 -16.58
CA THR A 16 -4.73 -3.39 -15.65
C THR A 16 -4.18 -3.27 -14.24
N VAL A 17 -2.86 -3.33 -14.08
CA VAL A 17 -2.21 -3.22 -12.78
C VAL A 17 -2.39 -1.81 -12.21
N TRP A 18 -2.23 -0.79 -13.06
CA TRP A 18 -2.42 0.61 -12.66
C TRP A 18 -3.83 0.85 -12.10
N GLY A 19 -4.86 0.32 -12.76
CA GLY A 19 -6.24 0.46 -12.32
C GLY A 19 -6.50 -0.07 -10.92
N LEU A 20 -5.72 -1.06 -10.48
CA LEU A 20 -5.81 -1.61 -9.12
C LEU A 20 -4.95 -0.81 -8.13
N VAL A 21 -3.74 -0.45 -8.52
CA VAL A 21 -2.77 0.23 -7.63
C VAL A 21 -3.16 1.69 -7.38
N ALA A 22 -3.60 2.40 -8.42
CA ALA A 22 -3.89 3.84 -8.35
C ALA A 22 -5.31 4.17 -7.91
N ASP A 23 -6.08 3.16 -7.51
CA ASP A 23 -7.41 3.34 -6.95
C ASP A 23 -7.43 2.79 -5.54
N LEU A 24 -7.33 3.67 -4.56
CA LEU A 24 -7.29 3.29 -3.15
C LEU A 24 -8.55 2.50 -2.74
N GLY A 25 -9.69 2.78 -3.37
CA GLY A 25 -10.93 2.06 -3.12
C GLY A 25 -10.86 0.57 -3.46
N THR A 26 -9.97 0.16 -4.37
CA THR A 26 -9.79 -1.25 -4.72
C THR A 26 -8.81 -1.98 -3.80
N HIS A 27 -7.98 -1.25 -3.04
CA HIS A 27 -6.92 -1.87 -2.22
C HIS A 27 -7.47 -2.88 -1.22
N ALA A 28 -8.65 -2.64 -0.66
CA ALA A 28 -9.29 -3.59 0.25
C ALA A 28 -9.59 -4.94 -0.42
N SER A 29 -9.83 -4.95 -1.72
CA SER A 29 -10.14 -6.17 -2.48
C SER A 29 -8.93 -7.08 -2.72
N TRP A 30 -7.72 -6.57 -2.51
CA TRP A 30 -6.49 -7.36 -2.57
C TRP A 30 -5.67 -7.21 -1.28
N SER A 31 -6.37 -7.04 -0.15
CA SER A 31 -5.78 -7.04 1.19
C SER A 31 -6.08 -8.36 1.89
N PRO A 32 -5.14 -8.92 2.66
CA PRO A 32 -5.41 -10.14 3.44
C PRO A 32 -6.40 -9.91 4.58
N LYS A 33 -6.63 -8.64 4.97
CA LYS A 33 -7.57 -8.27 6.02
C LYS A 33 -8.52 -7.20 5.53
N PRO A 34 -9.80 -7.27 5.91
CA PRO A 34 -10.80 -6.29 5.45
C PRO A 34 -10.54 -4.91 6.03
N TYR A 35 -10.77 -3.88 5.23
CA TYR A 35 -10.80 -2.50 5.69
C TYR A 35 -11.66 -1.66 4.76
N THR A 36 -12.03 -0.47 5.24
CA THR A 36 -12.84 0.48 4.47
C THR A 36 -12.08 1.77 4.25
N VAL A 37 -12.39 2.45 3.15
CA VAL A 37 -11.81 3.75 2.81
C VAL A 37 -12.92 4.75 2.58
N GLU A 38 -12.77 5.93 3.20
CA GLU A 38 -13.67 7.06 3.04
C GLU A 38 -12.86 8.28 2.64
N TRP A 39 -13.33 9.01 1.62
CA TRP A 39 -12.66 10.24 1.20
C TRP A 39 -13.16 11.41 2.05
N LEU A 40 -12.22 12.13 2.68
CA LEU A 40 -12.54 13.25 3.57
C LEU A 40 -12.53 14.58 2.83
N SER A 41 -11.65 14.73 1.84
CA SER A 41 -11.55 15.94 1.02
C SER A 41 -10.87 15.64 -0.31
N GLY A 42 -11.18 16.43 -1.32
CA GLY A 42 -10.63 16.27 -2.67
C GLY A 42 -11.31 15.16 -3.47
N GLU A 43 -10.94 15.05 -4.74
CA GLU A 43 -11.41 13.96 -5.60
C GLU A 43 -10.68 12.66 -5.28
N PRO A 44 -11.37 11.51 -5.34
CA PRO A 44 -10.72 10.23 -5.07
C PRO A 44 -9.44 10.01 -5.87
N ASN A 45 -8.39 9.53 -5.17
CA ASN A 45 -7.10 9.14 -5.75
C ASN A 45 -6.25 10.26 -6.35
N GLN A 46 -6.63 11.52 -6.18
CA GLN A 46 -5.84 12.64 -6.68
C GLN A 46 -4.84 13.14 -5.64
N VAL A 47 -3.73 13.70 -6.11
CA VAL A 47 -2.71 14.28 -5.23
C VAL A 47 -3.33 15.37 -4.35
N GLY A 48 -3.07 15.31 -3.05
CA GLY A 48 -3.62 16.22 -2.07
C GLY A 48 -4.95 15.78 -1.47
N SER A 49 -5.60 14.78 -2.04
CA SER A 49 -6.86 14.26 -1.48
C SER A 49 -6.59 13.50 -0.19
N ARG A 50 -7.46 13.69 0.79
CA ARG A 50 -7.33 13.04 2.09
C ARG A 50 -8.38 11.95 2.27
N PHE A 51 -7.98 10.89 2.95
CA PHE A 51 -8.83 9.73 3.19
C PHE A 51 -8.75 9.29 4.65
N ARG A 52 -9.75 8.51 5.06
CA ARG A 52 -9.76 7.77 6.32
C ARG A 52 -9.94 6.29 6.00
N SER A 53 -9.10 5.45 6.57
CA SER A 53 -9.28 4.00 6.51
C SER A 53 -9.57 3.45 7.89
N VAL A 54 -10.44 2.43 7.95
CA VAL A 54 -10.74 1.69 9.18
C VAL A 54 -10.51 0.23 8.89
N GLY A 55 -9.59 -0.38 9.62
CA GLY A 55 -9.20 -1.75 9.37
C GLY A 55 -8.56 -2.41 10.58
N TRP A 56 -8.04 -3.61 10.35
CA TRP A 56 -7.46 -4.43 11.40
C TRP A 56 -5.94 -4.22 11.47
N VAL A 57 -5.46 -4.00 12.69
CA VAL A 57 -4.03 -4.11 13.03
C VAL A 57 -3.91 -5.01 14.26
N PRO A 58 -2.74 -5.57 14.55
CA PRO A 58 -2.57 -6.37 15.78
C PRO A 58 -3.00 -5.59 17.02
N GLY A 59 -3.98 -6.15 17.75
CA GLY A 59 -4.52 -5.54 18.95
C GLY A 59 -5.69 -4.58 18.75
N ASP A 60 -6.05 -4.24 17.51
CA ASP A 60 -7.16 -3.32 17.24
C ASP A 60 -7.85 -3.69 15.92
N LYS A 61 -9.13 -4.14 16.02
CA LYS A 61 -9.94 -4.55 14.88
C LYS A 61 -10.54 -3.36 14.11
N HIS A 62 -10.56 -2.19 14.71
CA HIS A 62 -11.18 -0.98 14.15
C HIS A 62 -10.19 0.17 14.17
N HIS A 63 -8.96 -0.11 13.78
CA HIS A 63 -7.93 0.89 13.75
C HIS A 63 -8.24 1.95 12.68
N VAL A 64 -8.30 3.21 13.13
CA VAL A 64 -8.58 4.35 12.25
C VAL A 64 -7.27 5.00 11.85
N ASN A 65 -7.12 5.21 10.55
CA ASN A 65 -5.94 5.82 9.98
C ASN A 65 -6.36 6.87 8.96
N GLU A 66 -5.74 8.04 8.99
CA GLU A 66 -5.99 9.10 8.02
C GLU A 66 -4.74 9.34 7.20
N GLY A 67 -4.91 9.73 5.96
CA GLY A 67 -3.78 9.95 5.08
C GLY A 67 -4.09 10.84 3.90
N GLU A 68 -3.10 10.94 3.02
CA GLU A 68 -3.13 11.80 1.86
C GLU A 68 -2.43 11.13 0.69
N ILE A 69 -2.97 11.33 -0.51
CA ILE A 69 -2.29 10.92 -1.74
C ILE A 69 -1.19 11.94 -2.03
N THR A 70 0.06 11.48 -2.09
CA THR A 70 1.21 12.37 -2.23
C THR A 70 1.77 12.42 -3.64
N GLU A 71 1.63 11.33 -4.41
CA GLU A 71 2.12 11.27 -5.80
C GLU A 71 1.20 10.42 -6.66
N ARG A 72 1.00 10.85 -7.89
CA ARG A 72 0.25 10.10 -8.89
C ARG A 72 0.79 10.45 -10.27
N VAL A 73 1.61 9.57 -10.83
CA VAL A 73 2.18 9.70 -12.19
C VAL A 73 1.71 8.50 -12.99
N GLU A 74 0.61 8.65 -13.73
CA GLU A 74 0.02 7.58 -14.52
C GLU A 74 0.93 7.20 -15.69
N PRO A 75 1.17 5.92 -15.93
CA PRO A 75 0.75 4.73 -15.20
C PRO A 75 1.89 4.12 -14.36
N THR A 76 2.83 4.91 -13.87
CA THR A 76 4.10 4.41 -13.34
C THR A 76 4.26 4.55 -11.83
N ARG A 77 3.60 5.53 -11.20
CA ARG A 77 3.88 5.78 -9.78
C ARG A 77 2.64 6.26 -9.02
N PHE A 78 2.37 5.62 -7.89
CA PHE A 78 1.31 6.00 -6.97
C PHE A 78 1.85 5.93 -5.55
N ALA A 79 1.71 7.01 -4.77
CA ALA A 79 2.18 7.07 -3.41
C ALA A 79 1.18 7.75 -2.49
N LEU A 80 1.16 7.28 -1.25
CA LEU A 80 0.34 7.88 -0.21
C LEU A 80 1.14 7.93 1.10
N LYS A 81 0.74 8.85 1.96
CA LYS A 81 1.26 8.98 3.32
C LYS A 81 0.09 8.84 4.28
N ALA A 82 0.24 8.03 5.30
CA ALA A 82 -0.77 7.83 6.32
C ALA A 82 -0.20 8.12 7.69
N ASP A 83 -1.04 8.66 8.57
CA ASP A 83 -0.69 8.98 9.94
C ASP A 83 -1.26 7.91 10.86
N ASP A 84 -0.40 7.08 11.43
CA ASP A 84 -0.79 5.97 12.30
C ASP A 84 0.11 5.96 13.54
N GLY A 85 -0.20 6.81 14.49
CA GLY A 85 0.60 6.96 15.69
C GLY A 85 2.04 7.40 15.45
N GLY A 86 2.35 7.85 14.35
CA GLY A 86 3.49 8.24 13.57
C GLY A 86 3.00 8.28 12.14
N TRP A 87 3.81 8.31 11.16
CA TRP A 87 3.41 8.30 9.76
C TRP A 87 4.09 7.14 9.01
N PHE A 88 3.46 6.69 7.95
CA PHE A 88 4.12 5.79 7.01
C PHE A 88 3.84 6.24 5.57
N ILE A 89 4.73 5.83 4.66
CA ILE A 89 4.63 6.15 3.24
C ILE A 89 4.59 4.82 2.48
N ASP A 90 3.57 4.65 1.66
CA ASP A 90 3.44 3.56 0.70
C ASP A 90 3.75 4.11 -0.68
N GLU A 91 4.68 3.48 -1.39
CA GLU A 91 5.06 3.88 -2.73
C GLU A 91 4.99 2.67 -3.67
N PHE A 92 4.25 2.83 -4.77
CA PHE A 92 4.16 1.81 -5.81
C PHE A 92 4.80 2.35 -7.08
N ASP A 93 5.78 1.62 -7.59
CA ASP A 93 6.43 1.91 -8.87
C ASP A 93 6.17 0.76 -9.83
N LEU A 94 5.64 1.07 -11.01
CA LEU A 94 5.29 0.09 -12.03
C LEU A 94 6.21 0.24 -13.23
N THR A 95 6.77 -0.89 -13.68
CA THR A 95 7.65 -0.94 -14.85
C THR A 95 7.11 -2.00 -15.82
N PRO A 96 6.94 -1.69 -17.11
CA PRO A 96 6.49 -2.69 -18.07
C PRO A 96 7.58 -3.73 -18.33
N VAL A 97 7.13 -4.99 -18.48
CA VAL A 97 7.98 -6.12 -18.87
C VAL A 97 7.37 -6.69 -20.14
N GLY A 98 7.83 -6.20 -21.30
CA GLY A 98 7.15 -6.48 -22.55
C GLY A 98 5.76 -5.87 -22.58
N ASP A 99 4.85 -6.41 -23.41
CA ASP A 99 3.50 -5.88 -23.58
C ASP A 99 2.48 -6.48 -22.61
N GLY A 100 2.77 -7.62 -22.01
CA GLY A 100 1.79 -8.40 -21.24
C GLY A 100 2.12 -8.56 -19.77
N ALA A 101 3.19 -7.98 -19.26
CA ALA A 101 3.58 -8.12 -17.86
C ALA A 101 4.02 -6.79 -17.26
N THR A 102 3.96 -6.71 -15.94
CA THR A 102 4.33 -5.52 -15.17
C THR A 102 5.12 -5.92 -13.94
N GLU A 103 6.22 -5.22 -13.69
CA GLU A 103 6.92 -5.34 -12.42
C GLU A 103 6.39 -4.27 -11.48
N VAL A 104 5.94 -4.69 -10.30
CA VAL A 104 5.49 -3.80 -9.23
C VAL A 104 6.56 -3.79 -8.16
N ARG A 105 7.05 -2.59 -7.84
CA ARG A 105 7.92 -2.36 -6.70
C ARG A 105 7.13 -1.61 -5.65
N PHE A 106 6.95 -2.21 -4.50
CA PHE A 106 6.29 -1.60 -3.36
C PHE A 106 7.33 -1.25 -2.31
N THR A 107 7.37 0.02 -1.92
CA THR A 107 8.27 0.50 -0.86
C THR A 107 7.44 1.02 0.29
N LEU A 108 7.65 0.46 1.47
CA LEU A 108 7.06 0.93 2.71
C LEU A 108 8.14 1.62 3.52
N THR A 109 7.88 2.85 3.94
CA THR A 109 8.78 3.63 4.78
C THR A 109 8.02 4.17 5.98
N PHE A 110 8.58 4.04 7.17
CA PHE A 110 8.05 4.67 8.39
C PHE A 110 9.19 5.26 9.22
N PRO A 111 8.91 6.28 10.07
CA PRO A 111 9.95 6.95 10.82
C PRO A 111 10.53 6.03 11.88
N LYS A 112 11.73 6.38 12.34
CA LYS A 112 12.33 5.71 13.50
C LYS A 112 11.47 6.06 14.72
N LEU A 113 10.82 5.06 15.28
CA LEU A 113 9.97 5.21 16.44
C LEU A 113 10.82 5.38 17.71
N LYS A 114 10.30 6.11 18.68
CA LYS A 114 11.00 6.36 19.97
C LYS A 114 10.49 5.37 21.03
N GLY A 115 11.33 5.13 22.05
CA GLY A 115 10.98 4.31 23.21
C GLY A 115 10.80 2.84 22.84
N PHE A 116 9.84 2.19 23.47
CA PHE A 116 9.58 0.76 23.29
C PHE A 116 9.26 0.42 21.82
N ALA A 117 8.48 1.27 21.16
CA ALA A 117 8.14 1.07 19.75
C ALA A 117 9.40 1.12 18.86
N GLY A 118 10.35 1.99 19.16
CA GLY A 118 11.61 2.07 18.42
C GLY A 118 12.50 0.84 18.60
N ILE A 119 12.36 0.13 19.71
CA ILE A 119 13.07 -1.12 19.99
C ILE A 119 12.34 -2.28 19.32
N ALA A 120 11.00 -2.30 19.39
CA ALA A 120 10.19 -3.40 18.92
C ALA A 120 10.01 -3.43 17.40
N ALA A 121 9.95 -2.27 16.73
CA ALA A 121 9.68 -2.20 15.29
C ALA A 121 10.66 -3.00 14.43
N PRO A 122 11.98 -2.97 14.63
CA PRO A 122 12.92 -3.78 13.86
C PRO A 122 12.72 -5.29 14.00
N VAL A 123 12.08 -5.73 15.09
CA VAL A 123 11.78 -7.15 15.35
C VAL A 123 10.38 -7.51 14.85
N VAL A 124 9.39 -6.67 15.14
CA VAL A 124 7.98 -6.92 14.83
C VAL A 124 7.74 -6.85 13.32
N PHE A 125 8.35 -5.90 12.62
CA PHE A 125 8.12 -5.75 11.18
C PHE A 125 8.53 -6.99 10.38
N PRO A 126 9.74 -7.58 10.55
CA PRO A 126 10.08 -8.81 9.83
C PRO A 126 9.17 -10.00 10.15
N LEU A 127 8.65 -10.08 11.37
CA LEU A 127 7.83 -11.22 11.82
C LEU A 127 6.37 -11.10 11.40
N LEU A 128 5.78 -9.91 11.45
CA LEU A 128 4.34 -9.69 11.21
C LEU A 128 4.05 -8.89 9.96
N GLY A 129 4.84 -7.87 9.66
CA GLY A 129 4.60 -6.98 8.53
C GLY A 129 4.98 -7.58 7.18
N LYS A 130 6.17 -8.17 7.06
CA LYS A 130 6.62 -8.74 5.78
C LYS A 130 5.72 -9.85 5.24
N PRO A 131 5.26 -10.82 6.06
CA PRO A 131 4.31 -11.82 5.55
C PRO A 131 3.01 -11.22 5.04
N ASP A 132 2.48 -10.20 5.71
CA ASP A 132 1.25 -9.53 5.28
C ASP A 132 1.44 -8.77 3.96
N ILE A 133 2.59 -8.12 3.77
CA ILE A 133 2.91 -7.43 2.52
C ILE A 133 3.04 -8.43 1.38
N HIS A 134 3.70 -9.57 1.59
CA HIS A 134 3.78 -10.61 0.58
C HIS A 134 2.41 -11.17 0.20
N LYS A 135 1.54 -11.42 1.20
CA LYS A 135 0.15 -11.85 0.95
C LYS A 135 -0.61 -10.81 0.13
N ARG A 136 -0.48 -9.54 0.48
CA ARG A 136 -1.14 -8.44 -0.21
C ARG A 136 -0.71 -8.36 -1.68
N LEU A 137 0.60 -8.44 -1.94
CA LEU A 137 1.11 -8.42 -3.31
C LEU A 137 0.70 -9.65 -4.10
N ASN A 138 0.65 -10.83 -3.47
CA ASN A 138 0.14 -12.04 -4.11
C ASN A 138 -1.33 -11.91 -4.47
N LEU A 139 -2.15 -11.31 -3.62
CA LEU A 139 -3.56 -11.05 -3.91
C LEU A 139 -3.73 -10.05 -5.05
N LEU A 140 -2.90 -9.02 -5.09
CA LEU A 140 -2.86 -8.07 -6.21
C LEU A 140 -2.53 -8.79 -7.52
N LYS A 141 -1.51 -9.64 -7.49
CA LYS A 141 -1.09 -10.43 -8.65
C LYS A 141 -2.25 -11.31 -9.14
N GLU A 142 -2.88 -12.08 -8.25
CA GLU A 142 -3.99 -12.94 -8.60
C GLU A 142 -5.15 -12.17 -9.21
N LYS A 143 -5.52 -11.03 -8.60
CA LYS A 143 -6.61 -10.20 -9.08
C LYS A 143 -6.32 -9.61 -10.46
N ALA A 144 -5.12 -9.09 -10.67
CA ALA A 144 -4.72 -8.52 -11.96
C ALA A 144 -4.67 -9.58 -13.06
N GLU A 145 -4.18 -10.79 -12.75
CA GLU A 145 -4.03 -11.88 -13.73
C GLU A 145 -5.36 -12.53 -14.11
N ARG A 146 -6.39 -12.39 -13.28
CA ARG A 146 -7.75 -12.82 -13.64
C ARG A 146 -8.44 -11.88 -14.63
N GLY A 147 -7.89 -10.69 -14.79
CA GLY A 147 -8.46 -9.67 -15.65
C GLY A 147 -9.54 -8.90 -15.01
#